data_5b2d34a773907e863d8a0bd7103fb608
#
_entry.id   5b2d34a773907e863d8a0bd7103fb608
#
_cell.length_a   1.000
_cell.length_b   1.000
_cell.length_c   1.000
_cell.angle_alpha   90.00
_cell.angle_beta   90.00
_cell.angle_gamma   90.00
#
_symmetry.space_group_name_H-M   'P 1'
#
loop_
_entity.id
_entity.type
_entity.pdbx_description
1 polymer ?
#
loop_
_entity_poly.entity_id
_entity_poly.type
_entity_poly.pdbx_seq_one_letter_code
_entity_poly.pdbx_strand_id
1 'polypeptide(L)'
;MANFFSKPKYYVPSVGQTWLITLVIIFGGGLLGGAILFMIGAFVPAMKGTNTATYCLSLTYMVQMIIPIFFIWWMGHISSKDPMVQPVKINQPHIGKFSIITLGITLLFLTIALGYFLDPITDLFKMPDYFKQLFENMGDKFWDTVISTAILAPLCEEFIVRGTMERGLLSKKSPIVAILLTSFIFGLIHLNPWQFFAAFFIGLLLGWVYYRTHSIWAAIFIHFVNNFYSVISMKLYPNYDLNLSSRENIAAMTGSTLYYWLLVALGGVVTLLCIWFLNKYLPKHPDSFKVPNLLIADATAGNAGQPSANASAFSAMEQNAEQQSSATVSGAQEFSVEEIDNQNLA
;
A
#
# COMPACT_ATOMS: atom_id res chain seq x y z
N MET A 1 1.76 24.12 4.95
CA MET A 1 1.26 22.72 4.99
C MET A 1 1.67 21.87 3.78
N ALA A 2 1.66 22.39 2.55
CA ALA A 2 2.05 21.63 1.34
C ALA A 2 3.46 20.99 1.41
N ASN A 3 4.42 21.65 2.06
CA ASN A 3 5.80 21.13 2.20
C ASN A 3 5.97 19.96 3.17
N PHE A 4 5.06 19.79 4.16
CA PHE A 4 5.16 18.69 5.13
C PHE A 4 4.86 17.33 4.47
N PHE A 5 3.75 17.21 3.76
CA PHE A 5 3.34 15.96 3.11
C PHE A 5 4.19 15.58 1.89
N SER A 6 5.05 16.48 1.41
CA SER A 6 5.94 16.19 0.28
C SER A 6 7.24 15.50 0.67
N LYS A 7 7.63 15.47 1.94
CA LYS A 7 8.93 14.96 2.39
C LYS A 7 9.11 13.44 2.24
N PRO A 8 8.12 12.58 2.52
CA PRO A 8 8.30 11.13 2.39
C PRO A 8 8.71 10.65 0.99
N LYS A 9 8.39 11.39 -0.08
CA LYS A 9 8.80 11.01 -1.45
C LYS A 9 10.32 10.99 -1.64
N TYR A 10 11.10 11.70 -0.82
CA TYR A 10 12.56 11.70 -0.86
C TYR A 10 13.20 10.54 -0.09
N TYR A 11 12.45 9.87 0.77
CA TYR A 11 12.95 8.70 1.49
C TYR A 11 12.71 7.43 0.68
N VAL A 12 13.78 6.92 0.09
CA VAL A 12 13.79 5.71 -0.75
C VAL A 12 14.65 4.65 -0.04
N PRO A 13 14.08 3.88 0.89
CA PRO A 13 14.83 2.98 1.76
C PRO A 13 15.53 1.85 1.00
N SER A 14 16.72 1.49 1.48
CA SER A 14 17.43 0.26 1.13
C SER A 14 16.84 -0.94 1.90
N VAL A 15 17.32 -2.17 1.62
CA VAL A 15 16.92 -3.36 2.37
C VAL A 15 17.18 -3.20 3.87
N GLY A 16 18.37 -2.72 4.28
CA GLY A 16 18.68 -2.49 5.69
C GLY A 16 17.80 -1.42 6.34
N GLN A 17 17.48 -0.35 5.61
CA GLN A 17 16.57 0.69 6.09
C GLN A 17 15.12 0.19 6.17
N THR A 18 14.72 -0.74 5.30
CA THR A 18 13.40 -1.40 5.37
C THR A 18 13.29 -2.20 6.67
N TRP A 19 14.31 -2.95 7.06
CA TRP A 19 14.37 -3.62 8.34
C TRP A 19 14.38 -2.64 9.54
N LEU A 20 15.06 -1.51 9.41
CA LEU A 20 15.03 -0.46 10.42
C LEU A 20 13.62 0.11 10.62
N ILE A 21 12.87 0.36 9.53
CA ILE A 21 11.45 0.77 9.63
C ILE A 21 10.64 -0.32 10.34
N THR A 22 10.86 -1.60 10.03
CA THR A 22 10.20 -2.73 10.72
C THR A 22 10.45 -2.69 12.22
N LEU A 23 11.69 -2.47 12.65
CA LEU A 23 12.02 -2.33 14.07
C LEU A 23 11.34 -1.09 14.70
N VAL A 24 11.25 0.03 13.96
CA VAL A 24 10.54 1.23 14.44
C VAL A 24 9.04 0.96 14.59
N ILE A 25 8.42 0.15 13.73
CA ILE A 25 7.02 -0.26 13.89
C ILE A 25 6.86 -1.09 15.17
N ILE A 26 7.67 -2.13 15.33
CA ILE A 26 7.54 -3.09 16.43
C ILE A 26 7.87 -2.43 17.78
N PHE A 27 9.03 -1.78 17.89
CA PHE A 27 9.51 -1.21 19.16
C PHE A 27 9.01 0.21 19.39
N GLY A 28 9.01 1.05 18.37
CA GLY A 28 8.52 2.43 18.48
C GLY A 28 6.99 2.47 18.59
N GLY A 29 6.30 1.89 17.63
CA GLY A 29 4.83 1.84 17.63
C GLY A 29 4.30 0.95 18.76
N GLY A 30 4.78 -0.29 18.87
CA GLY A 30 4.30 -1.24 19.86
C GLY A 30 4.66 -0.85 21.29
N LEU A 31 5.96 -0.80 21.63
CA LEU A 31 6.39 -0.58 23.03
C LEU A 31 6.22 0.87 23.49
N LEU A 32 6.75 1.86 22.72
CA LEU A 32 6.65 3.26 23.15
C LEU A 32 5.21 3.77 23.02
N GLY A 33 4.51 3.42 21.95
CA GLY A 33 3.09 3.72 21.78
C GLY A 33 2.26 3.12 22.92
N GLY A 34 2.53 1.86 23.29
CA GLY A 34 1.91 1.19 24.43
C GLY A 34 2.20 1.88 25.76
N ALA A 35 3.44 2.32 26.01
CA ALA A 35 3.80 3.09 27.22
C ALA A 35 3.07 4.44 27.29
N ILE A 36 2.95 5.16 26.17
CA ILE A 36 2.19 6.41 26.09
C ILE A 36 0.72 6.16 26.42
N LEU A 37 0.12 5.12 25.86
CA LEU A 37 -1.28 4.75 26.12
C LEU A 37 -1.51 4.36 27.58
N PHE A 38 -0.56 3.63 28.20
CA PHE A 38 -0.59 3.31 29.61
C PHE A 38 -0.59 4.60 30.48
N MET A 39 0.27 5.55 30.15
CA MET A 39 0.28 6.86 30.86
C MET A 39 -1.04 7.62 30.66
N ILE A 40 -1.57 7.67 29.44
CA ILE A 40 -2.88 8.30 29.18
C ILE A 40 -3.96 7.64 30.05
N GLY A 41 -4.03 6.31 30.11
CA GLY A 41 -4.98 5.58 30.93
C GLY A 41 -4.84 5.86 32.44
N ALA A 42 -3.63 6.14 32.92
CA ALA A 42 -3.37 6.47 34.30
C ALA A 42 -3.83 7.89 34.69
N PHE A 43 -3.70 8.86 33.77
CA PHE A 43 -3.96 10.28 34.04
C PHE A 43 -5.35 10.77 33.58
N VAL A 44 -6.01 10.06 32.66
CA VAL A 44 -7.36 10.44 32.19
C VAL A 44 -8.43 9.77 33.07
N PRO A 45 -9.20 10.54 33.85
CA PRO A 45 -10.19 9.98 34.82
C PRO A 45 -11.20 9.01 34.18
N ALA A 46 -11.65 9.31 32.96
CA ALA A 46 -12.59 8.47 32.21
C ALA A 46 -12.01 7.10 31.80
N MET A 47 -10.69 6.94 31.81
CA MET A 47 -9.98 5.71 31.43
C MET A 47 -9.37 4.98 32.63
N LYS A 48 -9.48 5.57 33.83
CA LYS A 48 -8.88 5.03 35.04
C LYS A 48 -9.50 3.67 35.38
N GLY A 49 -8.63 2.66 35.49
CA GLY A 49 -9.05 1.28 35.77
C GLY A 49 -9.53 0.49 34.56
N THR A 50 -9.51 1.10 33.34
CA THR A 50 -9.79 0.40 32.09
C THR A 50 -8.50 0.11 31.32
N ASN A 51 -8.50 -0.97 30.51
CA ASN A 51 -7.44 -1.16 29.52
C ASN A 51 -7.65 -0.15 28.38
N THR A 52 -6.77 0.86 28.29
CA THR A 52 -6.87 1.93 27.29
C THR A 52 -6.89 1.38 25.87
N ALA A 53 -6.15 0.28 25.62
CA ALA A 53 -6.12 -0.37 24.32
C ALA A 53 -7.49 -0.91 23.88
N THR A 54 -8.31 -1.36 24.84
CA THR A 54 -9.68 -1.84 24.57
C THR A 54 -10.74 -0.76 24.73
N TYR A 55 -10.41 0.36 25.38
CA TYR A 55 -11.34 1.47 25.56
C TYR A 55 -11.60 2.26 24.27
N CYS A 56 -10.54 2.55 23.50
CA CYS A 56 -10.62 3.23 22.20
C CYS A 56 -9.57 2.68 21.26
N LEU A 57 -9.98 1.76 20.37
CA LEU A 57 -9.10 1.09 19.41
C LEU A 57 -8.48 2.07 18.41
N SER A 58 -9.30 3.01 17.92
CA SER A 58 -8.86 4.02 16.94
C SER A 58 -7.77 4.93 17.52
N LEU A 59 -7.92 5.40 18.76
CA LEU A 59 -6.90 6.21 19.44
C LEU A 59 -5.62 5.41 19.65
N THR A 60 -5.75 4.18 20.13
CA THR A 60 -4.63 3.26 20.34
C THR A 60 -3.83 3.07 19.06
N TYR A 61 -4.52 2.75 17.98
CA TYR A 61 -3.89 2.54 16.68
C TYR A 61 -3.19 3.82 16.17
N MET A 62 -3.83 4.97 16.27
CA MET A 62 -3.22 6.24 15.86
C MET A 62 -1.93 6.56 16.63
N VAL A 63 -1.93 6.38 17.97
CA VAL A 63 -0.74 6.62 18.80
C VAL A 63 0.41 5.70 18.38
N GLN A 64 0.13 4.42 18.11
CA GLN A 64 1.13 3.46 17.66
C GLN A 64 1.70 3.83 16.27
N MET A 65 0.87 4.33 15.34
CA MET A 65 1.29 4.64 13.97
C MET A 65 1.97 6.01 13.82
N ILE A 66 1.78 6.95 14.74
CA ILE A 66 2.45 8.26 14.70
C ILE A 66 3.97 8.10 14.68
N ILE A 67 4.54 7.19 15.46
CA ILE A 67 6.00 7.03 15.60
C ILE A 67 6.65 6.58 14.28
N PRO A 68 6.24 5.48 13.63
CA PRO A 68 6.82 5.08 12.35
C PRO A 68 6.54 6.08 11.22
N ILE A 69 5.37 6.71 11.20
CA ILE A 69 5.05 7.73 10.19
C ILE A 69 5.93 8.97 10.37
N PHE A 70 6.12 9.43 11.59
CA PHE A 70 7.03 10.54 11.89
C PHE A 70 8.48 10.20 11.54
N PHE A 71 8.94 8.98 11.83
CA PHE A 71 10.27 8.52 11.43
C PHE A 71 10.46 8.60 9.90
N ILE A 72 9.49 8.11 9.11
CA ILE A 72 9.54 8.18 7.65
C ILE A 72 9.57 9.63 7.17
N TRP A 73 8.74 10.48 7.76
CA TRP A 73 8.73 11.92 7.44
C TRP A 73 10.09 12.57 7.74
N TRP A 74 10.66 12.28 8.92
CA TRP A 74 11.94 12.81 9.36
C TRP A 74 13.09 12.38 8.44
N MET A 75 13.15 11.10 8.09
CA MET A 75 14.11 10.58 7.12
C MET A 75 13.95 11.24 5.74
N GLY A 76 12.71 11.42 5.29
CA GLY A 76 12.41 12.15 4.07
C GLY A 76 12.81 13.62 4.13
N HIS A 77 12.67 14.27 5.28
CA HIS A 77 13.12 15.64 5.49
C HIS A 77 14.65 15.75 5.41
N ILE A 78 15.39 14.83 6.03
CA ILE A 78 16.86 14.77 5.93
C ILE A 78 17.26 14.55 4.48
N SER A 79 16.74 13.52 3.83
CA SER A 79 17.07 13.19 2.43
C SER A 79 16.73 14.31 1.46
N SER A 80 15.68 15.11 1.72
CA SER A 80 15.31 16.23 0.85
C SER A 80 16.29 17.41 0.87
N LYS A 81 17.29 17.42 1.78
CA LYS A 81 18.35 18.43 1.82
C LYS A 81 19.54 18.09 0.92
N ASP A 82 19.65 16.83 0.53
CA ASP A 82 20.67 16.37 -0.40
C ASP A 82 20.21 16.63 -1.83
N PRO A 83 20.91 17.52 -2.60
CA PRO A 83 20.53 17.85 -3.98
C PRO A 83 20.64 16.67 -4.95
N MET A 84 21.39 15.62 -4.59
CA MET A 84 21.54 14.40 -5.39
C MET A 84 20.37 13.44 -5.23
N VAL A 85 19.55 13.59 -4.18
CA VAL A 85 18.41 12.72 -3.93
C VAL A 85 17.20 13.15 -4.75
N GLN A 86 16.85 12.32 -5.73
CA GLN A 86 15.65 12.53 -6.54
C GLN A 86 14.39 11.95 -5.87
N PRO A 87 13.26 12.68 -5.90
CA PRO A 87 12.02 12.19 -5.31
C PRO A 87 11.39 11.09 -6.17
N VAL A 88 11.00 9.98 -5.56
CA VAL A 88 10.16 8.95 -6.19
C VAL A 88 8.72 9.14 -5.74
N LYS A 89 7.79 9.29 -6.67
CA LYS A 89 6.37 9.50 -6.33
C LYS A 89 5.79 8.29 -5.60
N ILE A 90 5.00 8.54 -4.56
CA ILE A 90 4.32 7.50 -3.77
C ILE A 90 3.10 6.96 -4.53
N ASN A 91 2.41 7.84 -5.25
CA ASN A 91 1.22 7.54 -6.01
C ASN A 91 1.30 8.21 -7.38
N GLN A 92 1.25 7.40 -8.43
CA GLN A 92 1.20 7.85 -9.83
C GLN A 92 0.40 6.82 -10.63
N PRO A 93 -0.93 6.81 -10.50
CA PRO A 93 -1.77 5.71 -10.98
C PRO A 93 -1.67 5.51 -12.48
N HIS A 94 -1.41 4.26 -12.88
CA HIS A 94 -1.44 3.77 -14.26
C HIS A 94 -2.30 2.51 -14.29
N ILE A 95 -3.58 2.66 -14.64
CA ILE A 95 -4.55 1.56 -14.60
C ILE A 95 -4.79 0.90 -15.97
N GLY A 96 -3.96 1.24 -16.97
CA GLY A 96 -4.04 0.65 -18.30
C GLY A 96 -5.40 0.92 -18.99
N LYS A 97 -6.07 -0.15 -19.39
CA LYS A 97 -7.39 -0.08 -20.04
C LYS A 97 -8.57 -0.14 -19.07
N PHE A 98 -8.32 -0.21 -17.78
CA PHE A 98 -9.39 -0.24 -16.79
C PHE A 98 -10.01 1.14 -16.57
N SER A 99 -11.34 1.20 -16.38
CA SER A 99 -11.98 2.29 -15.65
C SER A 99 -11.75 2.08 -14.14
N ILE A 100 -11.84 3.14 -13.35
CA ILE A 100 -11.75 3.05 -11.88
C ILE A 100 -12.81 2.09 -11.33
N ILE A 101 -14.03 2.13 -11.88
CA ILE A 101 -15.14 1.27 -11.46
C ILE A 101 -14.84 -0.20 -11.76
N THR A 102 -14.43 -0.52 -13.00
CA THR A 102 -14.11 -1.90 -13.39
C THR A 102 -12.95 -2.46 -12.57
N LEU A 103 -11.91 -1.65 -12.35
CA LEU A 103 -10.79 -2.03 -11.49
C LEU A 103 -11.28 -2.30 -10.06
N GLY A 104 -12.04 -1.36 -9.47
CA GLY A 104 -12.57 -1.51 -8.11
C GLY A 104 -13.43 -2.76 -7.93
N ILE A 105 -14.34 -3.04 -8.86
CA ILE A 105 -15.17 -4.26 -8.83
C ILE A 105 -14.29 -5.52 -8.94
N THR A 106 -13.32 -5.53 -9.84
CA THR A 106 -12.40 -6.68 -9.99
C THR A 106 -11.59 -6.91 -8.71
N LEU A 107 -11.06 -5.85 -8.10
CA LEU A 107 -10.29 -5.93 -6.85
C LEU A 107 -11.17 -6.38 -5.68
N LEU A 108 -12.42 -5.93 -5.60
CA LEU A 108 -13.40 -6.37 -4.59
C LEU A 108 -13.60 -7.89 -4.65
N PHE A 109 -13.96 -8.41 -5.83
CA PHE A 109 -14.19 -9.85 -6.00
C PHE A 109 -12.91 -10.65 -5.78
N LEU A 110 -11.77 -10.17 -6.28
CA LEU A 110 -10.48 -10.82 -6.08
C LEU A 110 -10.13 -10.94 -4.60
N THR A 111 -10.31 -9.86 -3.82
CA THR A 111 -9.97 -9.85 -2.40
C THR A 111 -10.80 -10.85 -1.61
N ILE A 112 -12.12 -10.85 -1.80
CA ILE A 112 -13.02 -11.76 -1.10
C ILE A 112 -12.76 -13.22 -1.54
N ALA A 113 -12.61 -13.46 -2.84
CA ALA A 113 -12.36 -14.78 -3.38
C ALA A 113 -11.02 -15.37 -2.91
N LEU A 114 -9.97 -14.53 -2.84
CA LEU A 114 -8.66 -14.92 -2.33
C LEU A 114 -8.74 -15.33 -0.86
N GLY A 115 -9.53 -14.63 -0.04
CA GLY A 115 -9.79 -14.98 1.36
C GLY A 115 -10.34 -16.40 1.49
N TYR A 116 -11.41 -16.74 0.76
CA TYR A 116 -11.97 -18.10 0.76
C TYR A 116 -10.99 -19.15 0.22
N PHE A 117 -10.25 -18.82 -0.83
CA PHE A 117 -9.27 -19.73 -1.42
C PHE A 117 -8.11 -20.09 -0.46
N LEU A 118 -7.66 -19.11 0.32
CA LEU A 118 -6.56 -19.28 1.27
C LEU A 118 -7.01 -19.76 2.66
N ASP A 119 -8.32 -19.78 2.92
CA ASP A 119 -8.87 -20.16 4.22
C ASP A 119 -8.35 -21.51 4.73
N PRO A 120 -8.24 -22.59 3.93
CA PRO A 120 -7.68 -23.87 4.40
C PRO A 120 -6.24 -23.78 4.90
N ILE A 121 -5.45 -22.79 4.42
CA ILE A 121 -4.06 -22.58 4.86
C ILE A 121 -4.06 -21.80 6.17
N THR A 122 -4.87 -20.77 6.28
CA THR A 122 -4.98 -19.95 7.49
C THR A 122 -5.61 -20.72 8.64
N ASP A 123 -6.54 -21.61 8.36
CA ASP A 123 -7.24 -22.48 9.32
C ASP A 123 -6.34 -23.57 9.95
N LEU A 124 -5.13 -23.81 9.39
CA LEU A 124 -4.11 -24.63 10.02
C LEU A 124 -3.55 -24.03 11.31
N PHE A 125 -3.66 -22.72 11.49
CA PHE A 125 -3.14 -21.99 12.62
C PHE A 125 -4.29 -21.54 13.53
N LYS A 126 -4.38 -22.11 14.71
CA LYS A 126 -5.42 -21.74 15.67
C LYS A 126 -5.22 -20.32 16.16
N MET A 127 -6.32 -19.58 16.26
CA MET A 127 -6.33 -18.26 16.88
C MET A 127 -5.99 -18.39 18.37
N PRO A 128 -4.95 -17.68 18.88
CA PRO A 128 -4.66 -17.67 20.31
C PRO A 128 -5.81 -17.06 21.13
N ASP A 129 -6.02 -17.55 22.36
CA ASP A 129 -7.14 -17.13 23.22
C ASP A 129 -7.15 -15.61 23.52
N TYR A 130 -5.98 -15.00 23.62
CA TYR A 130 -5.86 -13.54 23.74
C TYR A 130 -6.53 -12.81 22.55
N PHE A 131 -6.33 -13.31 21.33
CA PHE A 131 -6.95 -12.71 20.14
C PHE A 131 -8.45 -12.98 20.08
N LYS A 132 -8.94 -14.14 20.55
CA LYS A 132 -10.38 -14.41 20.63
C LYS A 132 -11.09 -13.39 21.51
N GLN A 133 -10.55 -13.14 22.72
CA GLN A 133 -11.06 -12.12 23.63
C GLN A 133 -11.02 -10.71 23.01
N LEU A 134 -9.95 -10.40 22.26
CA LEU A 134 -9.84 -9.11 21.55
C LEU A 134 -10.93 -9.00 20.48
N PHE A 135 -11.19 -10.04 19.70
CA PHE A 135 -12.23 -10.08 18.68
C PHE A 135 -13.64 -9.94 19.27
N GLU A 136 -13.94 -10.60 20.39
CA GLU A 136 -15.19 -10.44 21.13
C GLU A 136 -15.38 -8.96 21.54
N ASN A 137 -14.37 -8.35 22.16
CA ASN A 137 -14.40 -6.93 22.54
C ASN A 137 -14.54 -5.99 21.32
N MET A 138 -13.97 -6.35 20.18
CA MET A 138 -14.10 -5.59 18.93
C MET A 138 -15.52 -5.62 18.38
N GLY A 139 -16.24 -6.72 18.53
CA GLY A 139 -17.65 -6.85 18.16
C GLY A 139 -18.54 -5.87 18.89
N ASP A 140 -18.33 -5.66 20.18
CA ASP A 140 -19.07 -4.73 21.03
C ASP A 140 -18.86 -3.27 20.63
N LYS A 141 -17.69 -2.94 20.06
CA LYS A 141 -17.32 -1.58 19.61
C LYS A 141 -17.25 -1.48 18.08
N PHE A 142 -18.26 -1.98 17.43
CA PHE A 142 -18.29 -2.16 15.96
C PHE A 142 -17.77 -0.94 15.18
N TRP A 143 -18.26 0.26 15.44
CA TRP A 143 -17.84 1.46 14.68
C TRP A 143 -16.40 1.87 14.96
N ASP A 144 -15.94 1.78 16.21
CA ASP A 144 -14.54 2.06 16.55
C ASP A 144 -13.61 1.00 15.89
N THR A 145 -14.05 -0.25 15.83
CA THR A 145 -13.35 -1.33 15.11
C THR A 145 -13.31 -1.06 13.60
N VAL A 146 -14.42 -0.63 12.98
CA VAL A 146 -14.44 -0.26 11.55
C VAL A 146 -13.45 0.87 11.29
N ILE A 147 -13.46 1.93 12.11
CA ILE A 147 -12.55 3.07 11.95
C ILE A 147 -11.10 2.65 12.13
N SER A 148 -10.77 1.92 13.20
CA SER A 148 -9.40 1.51 13.49
C SER A 148 -8.86 0.52 12.47
N THR A 149 -9.60 -0.57 12.23
CA THR A 149 -9.12 -1.73 11.48
C THR A 149 -9.37 -1.62 9.98
N ALA A 150 -10.55 -1.12 9.56
CA ALA A 150 -10.88 -1.07 8.14
C ALA A 150 -10.48 0.25 7.46
N ILE A 151 -10.32 1.35 8.21
CA ILE A 151 -9.97 2.65 7.63
C ILE A 151 -8.54 3.07 7.99
N LEU A 152 -8.24 3.23 9.29
CA LEU A 152 -6.93 3.76 9.72
C LEU A 152 -5.79 2.78 9.43
N ALA A 153 -5.99 1.49 9.67
CA ALA A 153 -4.95 0.49 9.42
C ALA A 153 -4.55 0.45 7.95
N PRO A 154 -5.45 0.29 6.96
CA PRO A 154 -5.08 0.36 5.56
C PRO A 154 -4.39 1.65 5.15
N LEU A 155 -4.83 2.80 5.64
CA LEU A 155 -4.21 4.09 5.32
C LEU A 155 -2.76 4.18 5.82
N CYS A 156 -2.51 3.81 7.07
CA CYS A 156 -1.20 3.91 7.69
C CYS A 156 -0.25 2.81 7.18
N GLU A 157 -0.71 1.58 7.14
CA GLU A 157 0.12 0.43 6.78
C GLU A 157 0.51 0.45 5.30
N GLU A 158 -0.42 0.77 4.39
CA GLU A 158 -0.08 0.87 2.97
C GLU A 158 0.86 2.05 2.70
N PHE A 159 0.71 3.18 3.41
CA PHE A 159 1.66 4.29 3.32
C PHE A 159 3.06 3.86 3.77
N ILE A 160 3.19 3.10 4.87
CA ILE A 160 4.48 2.64 5.38
C ILE A 160 5.05 1.56 4.47
N VAL A 161 4.26 0.51 4.16
CA VAL A 161 4.77 -0.68 3.47
C VAL A 161 4.88 -0.44 1.96
N ARG A 162 3.80 -0.04 1.28
CA ARG A 162 3.83 0.17 -0.19
C ARG A 162 4.40 1.52 -0.56
N GLY A 163 3.88 2.57 0.07
CA GLY A 163 4.31 3.94 -0.20
C GLY A 163 5.76 4.24 0.18
N THR A 164 6.37 3.48 1.09
CA THR A 164 7.74 3.72 1.54
C THR A 164 8.65 2.53 1.31
N MET A 165 8.44 1.39 1.99
CA MET A 165 9.34 0.23 1.92
C MET A 165 9.37 -0.37 0.52
N GLU A 166 8.25 -0.80 -0.02
CA GLU A 166 8.16 -1.47 -1.32
C GLU A 166 8.60 -0.54 -2.46
N ARG A 167 8.13 0.71 -2.45
CA ARG A 167 8.57 1.73 -3.41
C ARG A 167 10.09 1.91 -3.40
N GLY A 168 10.70 1.96 -2.21
CA GLY A 168 12.15 2.05 -2.06
C GLY A 168 12.87 0.83 -2.60
N LEU A 169 12.35 -0.37 -2.38
CA LEU A 169 12.90 -1.61 -2.92
C LEU A 169 12.70 -1.74 -4.42
N LEU A 170 11.53 -1.38 -4.96
CA LEU A 170 11.23 -1.39 -6.40
C LEU A 170 12.16 -0.48 -7.21
N SER A 171 12.69 0.59 -6.59
CA SER A 171 13.67 1.47 -7.24
C SER A 171 15.08 0.87 -7.33
N LYS A 172 15.39 -0.19 -6.57
CA LYS A 172 16.75 -0.72 -6.39
C LYS A 172 16.87 -2.22 -6.61
N LYS A 173 15.76 -2.96 -6.60
CA LYS A 173 15.69 -4.43 -6.66
C LYS A 173 14.67 -4.88 -7.70
N SER A 174 14.69 -6.17 -8.04
CA SER A 174 13.65 -6.74 -8.89
C SER A 174 12.27 -6.69 -8.19
N PRO A 175 11.17 -6.58 -8.95
CA PRO A 175 9.82 -6.55 -8.37
C PRO A 175 9.51 -7.76 -7.49
N ILE A 176 9.97 -8.94 -7.89
CA ILE A 176 9.76 -10.18 -7.11
C ILE A 176 10.40 -10.04 -5.71
N VAL A 177 11.65 -9.60 -5.64
CA VAL A 177 12.35 -9.42 -4.36
C VAL A 177 11.68 -8.34 -3.51
N ALA A 178 11.28 -7.22 -4.12
CA ALA A 178 10.61 -6.14 -3.41
C ALA A 178 9.28 -6.60 -2.80
N ILE A 179 8.43 -7.24 -3.61
CA ILE A 179 7.11 -7.72 -3.19
C ILE A 179 7.23 -8.83 -2.14
N LEU A 180 8.08 -9.84 -2.36
CA LEU A 180 8.25 -10.93 -1.41
C LEU A 180 8.75 -10.43 -0.04
N LEU A 181 9.78 -9.57 -0.04
CA LEU A 181 10.33 -9.06 1.21
C LEU A 181 9.34 -8.19 1.98
N THR A 182 8.63 -7.29 1.29
CA THR A 182 7.65 -6.42 1.97
C THR A 182 6.42 -7.18 2.41
N SER A 183 6.00 -8.21 1.70
CA SER A 183 4.91 -9.09 2.12
C SER A 183 5.29 -9.93 3.33
N PHE A 184 6.54 -10.44 3.37
CA PHE A 184 7.05 -11.14 4.54
C PHE A 184 7.09 -10.23 5.77
N ILE A 185 7.60 -9.00 5.61
CA ILE A 185 7.61 -8.00 6.68
C ILE A 185 6.18 -7.66 7.11
N PHE A 186 5.25 -7.54 6.15
CA PHE A 186 3.85 -7.26 6.45
C PHE A 186 3.20 -8.35 7.30
N GLY A 187 3.51 -9.63 7.03
CA GLY A 187 3.13 -10.72 7.92
C GLY A 187 3.82 -10.61 9.30
N LEU A 188 5.13 -10.33 9.32
CA LEU A 188 5.95 -10.33 10.52
C LEU A 188 5.52 -9.27 11.55
N ILE A 189 5.12 -8.07 11.12
CA ILE A 189 4.71 -6.98 12.02
C ILE A 189 3.45 -7.30 12.83
N HIS A 190 2.67 -8.32 12.45
CA HIS A 190 1.52 -8.77 13.22
C HIS A 190 1.91 -9.59 14.46
N LEU A 191 3.16 -10.04 14.55
CA LEU A 191 3.77 -10.72 15.71
C LEU A 191 3.04 -11.98 16.21
N ASN A 192 2.24 -12.61 15.34
CA ASN A 192 1.61 -13.89 15.63
C ASN A 192 1.49 -14.76 14.37
N PRO A 193 1.65 -16.09 14.48
CA PRO A 193 1.62 -16.99 13.33
C PRO A 193 0.26 -17.05 12.64
N TRP A 194 -0.84 -16.90 13.37
CA TRP A 194 -2.19 -16.97 12.85
C TRP A 194 -2.46 -15.85 11.81
N GLN A 195 -2.10 -14.60 12.13
CA GLN A 195 -2.24 -13.49 11.20
C GLN A 195 -1.10 -13.44 10.16
N PHE A 196 0.09 -13.96 10.48
CA PHE A 196 1.25 -13.90 9.61
C PHE A 196 0.95 -14.42 8.20
N PHE A 197 0.37 -15.62 8.08
CA PHE A 197 0.14 -16.24 6.78
C PHE A 197 -0.93 -15.48 5.99
N ALA A 198 -2.03 -15.10 6.62
CA ALA A 198 -3.07 -14.29 5.99
C ALA A 198 -2.51 -12.95 5.48
N ALA A 199 -1.76 -12.23 6.35
CA ALA A 199 -1.14 -10.95 6.01
C ALA A 199 -0.04 -11.10 4.94
N PHE A 200 0.74 -12.18 4.96
CA PHE A 200 1.73 -12.45 3.93
C PHE A 200 1.09 -12.63 2.55
N PHE A 201 0.06 -13.47 2.43
CA PHE A 201 -0.58 -13.74 1.14
C PHE A 201 -1.36 -12.54 0.61
N ILE A 202 -2.12 -11.84 1.45
CA ILE A 202 -2.76 -10.59 1.01
C ILE A 202 -1.69 -9.54 0.68
N GLY A 203 -0.57 -9.55 1.39
CA GLY A 203 0.59 -8.71 1.13
C GLY A 203 1.16 -8.89 -0.27
N LEU A 204 1.24 -10.13 -0.76
CA LEU A 204 1.65 -10.42 -2.15
C LEU A 204 0.72 -9.79 -3.18
N LEU A 205 -0.59 -9.87 -2.95
CA LEU A 205 -1.58 -9.25 -3.82
C LEU A 205 -1.46 -7.71 -3.80
N LEU A 206 -1.39 -7.12 -2.60
CA LEU A 206 -1.24 -5.67 -2.41
C LEU A 206 0.00 -5.12 -3.10
N GLY A 207 1.16 -5.78 -2.89
CA GLY A 207 2.43 -5.41 -3.52
C GLY A 207 2.38 -5.57 -5.04
N TRP A 208 1.85 -6.70 -5.55
CA TRP A 208 1.71 -6.89 -6.99
C TRP A 208 0.81 -5.84 -7.64
N VAL A 209 -0.35 -5.52 -7.03
CA VAL A 209 -1.25 -4.50 -7.57
C VAL A 209 -0.60 -3.12 -7.49
N TYR A 210 0.08 -2.78 -6.39
CA TYR A 210 0.82 -1.53 -6.27
C TYR A 210 1.92 -1.42 -7.35
N TYR A 211 2.72 -2.47 -7.53
CA TYR A 211 3.73 -2.52 -8.60
C TYR A 211 3.13 -2.32 -9.99
N ARG A 212 2.00 -2.98 -10.30
CA ARG A 212 1.36 -2.92 -11.63
C ARG A 212 0.64 -1.61 -11.91
N THR A 213 0.09 -0.99 -10.89
CA THR A 213 -0.73 0.22 -11.03
C THR A 213 -0.04 1.50 -10.57
N HIS A 214 1.01 1.40 -9.78
CA HIS A 214 1.62 2.52 -9.03
C HIS A 214 0.55 3.37 -8.29
N SER A 215 -0.51 2.72 -7.87
CA SER A 215 -1.62 3.32 -7.13
C SER A 215 -1.65 2.83 -5.70
N ILE A 216 -1.30 3.69 -4.75
CA ILE A 216 -1.44 3.39 -3.33
C ILE A 216 -2.93 3.20 -2.97
N TRP A 217 -3.84 3.91 -3.65
CA TRP A 217 -5.27 3.81 -3.42
C TRP A 217 -5.85 2.46 -3.81
N ALA A 218 -5.28 1.80 -4.84
CA ALA A 218 -5.68 0.43 -5.20
C ALA A 218 -5.28 -0.56 -4.10
N ALA A 219 -4.09 -0.41 -3.51
CA ALA A 219 -3.66 -1.23 -2.37
C ALA A 219 -4.52 -0.93 -1.13
N ILE A 220 -4.73 0.35 -0.77
CA ILE A 220 -5.61 0.74 0.34
C ILE A 220 -7.01 0.16 0.17
N PHE A 221 -7.56 0.17 -1.06
CA PHE A 221 -8.89 -0.38 -1.33
C PHE A 221 -8.96 -1.90 -1.09
N ILE A 222 -7.99 -2.68 -1.59
CA ILE A 222 -7.90 -4.12 -1.33
C ILE A 222 -7.83 -4.39 0.18
N HIS A 223 -6.94 -3.69 0.87
CA HIS A 223 -6.75 -3.85 2.30
C HIS A 223 -8.01 -3.45 3.09
N PHE A 224 -8.64 -2.33 2.72
CA PHE A 224 -9.95 -1.93 3.27
C PHE A 224 -10.99 -3.03 3.09
N VAL A 225 -11.14 -3.58 1.88
CA VAL A 225 -12.11 -4.66 1.60
C VAL A 225 -11.84 -5.88 2.47
N ASN A 226 -10.58 -6.30 2.58
CA ASN A 226 -10.18 -7.44 3.40
C ASN A 226 -10.56 -7.24 4.87
N ASN A 227 -10.19 -6.10 5.44
CA ASN A 227 -10.42 -5.82 6.85
C ASN A 227 -11.90 -5.52 7.14
N PHE A 228 -12.57 -4.78 6.26
CA PHE A 228 -14.00 -4.50 6.40
C PHE A 228 -14.83 -5.78 6.30
N TYR A 229 -14.47 -6.69 5.39
CA TYR A 229 -15.13 -8.00 5.30
C TYR A 229 -14.97 -8.78 6.61
N SER A 230 -13.78 -8.80 7.22
CA SER A 230 -13.56 -9.45 8.50
C SER A 230 -14.40 -8.83 9.62
N VAL A 231 -14.46 -7.51 9.71
CA VAL A 231 -15.23 -6.79 10.73
C VAL A 231 -16.75 -6.97 10.54
N ILE A 232 -17.25 -6.88 9.30
CA ILE A 232 -18.68 -7.05 9.04
C ILE A 232 -19.12 -8.50 9.28
N SER A 233 -18.26 -9.48 9.02
CA SER A 233 -18.53 -10.89 9.27
C SER A 233 -18.85 -11.17 10.73
N MET A 234 -18.22 -10.47 11.69
CA MET A 234 -18.56 -10.59 13.12
C MET A 234 -20.03 -10.20 13.43
N LYS A 235 -20.58 -9.27 12.66
CA LYS A 235 -22.01 -8.87 12.79
C LYS A 235 -22.95 -9.79 12.04
N LEU A 236 -22.54 -10.27 10.87
CA LEU A 236 -23.37 -11.12 10.01
C LEU A 236 -23.48 -12.55 10.55
N TYR A 237 -22.46 -13.02 11.25
CA TYR A 237 -22.38 -14.39 11.77
C TYR A 237 -22.18 -14.40 13.29
N PRO A 238 -23.16 -13.95 14.09
CA PRO A 238 -23.01 -13.83 15.54
C PRO A 238 -22.84 -15.20 16.26
N ASN A 239 -23.20 -16.29 15.60
CA ASN A 239 -23.06 -17.66 16.11
C ASN A 239 -21.76 -18.34 15.62
N TYR A 240 -20.83 -17.60 15.03
CA TYR A 240 -19.53 -18.12 14.61
C TYR A 240 -18.68 -18.42 15.85
N ASP A 241 -18.34 -19.68 16.07
CA ASP A 241 -17.51 -20.11 17.20
C ASP A 241 -16.01 -19.96 16.85
N LEU A 242 -15.34 -19.07 17.54
CA LEU A 242 -13.90 -18.82 17.36
C LEU A 242 -13.00 -19.98 17.81
N ASN A 243 -13.56 -21.01 18.46
CA ASN A 243 -12.85 -22.24 18.84
C ASN A 243 -12.86 -23.29 17.73
N LEU A 244 -13.79 -23.17 16.79
CA LEU A 244 -13.92 -24.05 15.64
C LEU A 244 -13.19 -23.47 14.43
N SER A 245 -12.76 -24.34 13.53
CA SER A 245 -12.27 -23.98 12.21
C SER A 245 -13.41 -23.39 11.34
N SER A 246 -13.05 -22.64 10.31
CA SER A 246 -14.02 -22.14 9.32
C SER A 246 -14.84 -23.27 8.70
N ARG A 247 -14.18 -24.40 8.42
CA ARG A 247 -14.83 -25.62 7.92
C ARG A 247 -15.88 -26.19 8.89
N GLU A 248 -15.52 -26.26 10.19
CA GLU A 248 -16.43 -26.78 11.22
C GLU A 248 -17.60 -25.82 11.45
N ASN A 249 -17.38 -24.52 11.45
CA ASN A 249 -18.44 -23.52 11.55
C ASN A 249 -19.42 -23.63 10.37
N ILE A 250 -18.94 -23.73 9.13
CA ILE A 250 -19.80 -23.88 7.94
C ILE A 250 -20.55 -25.22 8.01
N ALA A 251 -19.91 -26.29 8.45
CA ALA A 251 -20.58 -27.58 8.62
C ALA A 251 -21.68 -27.53 9.70
N ALA A 252 -21.44 -26.81 10.82
CA ALA A 252 -22.45 -26.61 11.85
C ALA A 252 -23.66 -25.80 11.35
N MET A 253 -23.43 -24.78 10.49
CA MET A 253 -24.50 -23.94 9.93
C MET A 253 -25.29 -24.64 8.81
N THR A 254 -24.66 -25.50 8.01
CA THR A 254 -25.22 -26.05 6.77
C THR A 254 -25.50 -27.54 6.82
N GLY A 255 -25.02 -28.23 7.87
CA GLY A 255 -25.11 -29.70 7.99
C GLY A 255 -24.09 -30.46 7.15
N SER A 256 -23.16 -29.79 6.42
CA SER A 256 -22.19 -30.46 5.54
C SER A 256 -20.92 -29.66 5.31
N THR A 257 -19.78 -30.35 5.31
CA THR A 257 -18.48 -29.78 4.91
C THR A 257 -18.37 -29.55 3.40
N LEU A 258 -19.28 -30.08 2.59
CA LEU A 258 -19.29 -29.89 1.13
C LEU A 258 -19.38 -28.41 0.75
N TYR A 259 -20.23 -27.63 1.46
CA TYR A 259 -20.40 -26.20 1.17
C TYR A 259 -19.11 -25.41 1.41
N TYR A 260 -18.33 -25.77 2.43
CA TYR A 260 -17.01 -25.19 2.65
C TYR A 260 -16.09 -25.41 1.44
N TRP A 261 -15.94 -26.65 0.97
CA TRP A 261 -15.08 -26.96 -0.16
C TRP A 261 -15.57 -26.35 -1.48
N LEU A 262 -16.89 -26.21 -1.66
CA LEU A 262 -17.44 -25.47 -2.80
C LEU A 262 -17.06 -23.98 -2.77
N LEU A 263 -17.09 -23.34 -1.60
CA LEU A 263 -16.65 -21.95 -1.43
C LEU A 263 -15.15 -21.80 -1.70
N VAL A 264 -14.32 -22.71 -1.19
CA VAL A 264 -12.87 -22.72 -1.47
C VAL A 264 -12.59 -22.88 -2.98
N ALA A 265 -13.26 -23.83 -3.64
CA ALA A 265 -13.09 -24.07 -5.06
C ALA A 265 -13.57 -22.86 -5.90
N LEU A 266 -14.72 -22.30 -5.59
CA LEU A 266 -15.24 -21.10 -6.23
C LEU A 266 -14.31 -19.90 -6.03
N GLY A 267 -13.80 -19.72 -4.79
CA GLY A 267 -12.80 -18.70 -4.46
C GLY A 267 -11.55 -18.85 -5.30
N GLY A 268 -11.04 -20.07 -5.46
CA GLY A 268 -9.89 -20.36 -6.33
C GLY A 268 -10.14 -19.99 -7.80
N VAL A 269 -11.30 -20.41 -8.36
CA VAL A 269 -11.66 -20.10 -9.75
C VAL A 269 -11.78 -18.58 -9.96
N VAL A 270 -12.50 -17.88 -9.09
CA VAL A 270 -12.68 -16.42 -9.19
C VAL A 270 -11.33 -15.70 -9.04
N THR A 271 -10.49 -16.13 -8.10
CA THR A 271 -9.13 -15.58 -7.91
C THR A 271 -8.32 -15.70 -9.20
N LEU A 272 -8.27 -16.88 -9.80
CA LEU A 272 -7.50 -17.11 -11.04
C LEU A 272 -8.05 -16.29 -12.21
N LEU A 273 -9.37 -16.20 -12.37
CA LEU A 273 -10.01 -15.38 -13.40
C LEU A 273 -9.69 -13.88 -13.21
N CYS A 274 -9.79 -13.36 -11.99
CA CYS A 274 -9.46 -11.97 -11.70
C CYS A 274 -7.97 -11.67 -11.92
N ILE A 275 -7.05 -12.54 -11.48
CA ILE A 275 -5.61 -12.39 -11.74
C ILE A 275 -5.32 -12.42 -13.23
N TRP A 276 -5.91 -13.37 -13.98
CA TRP A 276 -5.78 -13.42 -15.43
C TRP A 276 -6.26 -12.12 -16.10
N PHE A 277 -7.45 -11.64 -15.71
CA PHE A 277 -8.04 -10.40 -16.23
C PHE A 277 -7.18 -9.18 -15.92
N LEU A 278 -6.72 -9.02 -14.68
CA LEU A 278 -5.82 -7.95 -14.30
C LEU A 278 -4.48 -8.05 -15.04
N ASN A 279 -3.89 -9.25 -15.13
CA ASN A 279 -2.62 -9.44 -15.85
C ASN A 279 -2.70 -9.10 -17.32
N LYS A 280 -3.85 -9.33 -17.98
CA LYS A 280 -4.09 -9.02 -19.38
C LYS A 280 -4.19 -7.52 -19.66
N TYR A 281 -4.80 -6.75 -18.76
CA TYR A 281 -5.18 -5.36 -19.03
C TYR A 281 -4.40 -4.31 -18.24
N LEU A 282 -3.73 -4.68 -17.12
CA LEU A 282 -2.83 -3.78 -16.40
C LEU A 282 -1.47 -3.63 -17.14
N PRO A 283 -0.79 -2.49 -16.97
CA PRO A 283 0.56 -2.27 -17.52
C PRO A 283 1.54 -3.36 -17.06
N LYS A 284 2.38 -3.88 -17.97
CA LYS A 284 3.30 -4.99 -17.63
C LYS A 284 4.58 -4.55 -16.93
N HIS A 285 5.10 -3.38 -17.26
CA HIS A 285 6.37 -2.85 -16.77
C HIS A 285 6.28 -1.36 -16.49
N PRO A 286 5.82 -0.94 -15.30
CA PRO A 286 5.88 0.46 -14.94
C PRO A 286 7.33 0.84 -14.59
N ASP A 287 7.97 1.65 -15.46
CA ASP A 287 9.30 2.24 -15.15
C ASP A 287 9.22 3.38 -14.11
N SER A 288 8.02 3.65 -13.62
CA SER A 288 7.71 4.75 -12.71
C SER A 288 8.42 4.69 -11.35
N PHE A 289 8.99 3.53 -10.98
CA PHE A 289 9.76 3.37 -9.75
C PHE A 289 11.27 3.58 -9.93
N LYS A 290 11.76 3.63 -11.16
CA LYS A 290 13.21 3.83 -11.41
C LYS A 290 13.60 5.28 -11.12
N VAL A 291 14.71 5.46 -10.40
CA VAL A 291 15.31 6.77 -10.18
C VAL A 291 16.17 7.10 -11.41
N PRO A 292 15.90 8.18 -12.15
CA PRO A 292 16.60 8.47 -13.41
C PRO A 292 18.13 8.46 -13.32
N ASN A 293 18.70 8.92 -12.22
CA ASN A 293 20.17 9.02 -12.04
C ASN A 293 20.87 7.71 -11.69
N LEU A 294 20.16 6.64 -11.25
CA LEU A 294 20.76 5.33 -11.05
C LEU A 294 21.04 4.61 -12.38
N LEU A 295 20.31 4.93 -13.43
CA LEU A 295 20.54 4.41 -14.78
C LEU A 295 21.85 4.97 -15.40
N ILE A 296 22.27 6.20 -15.00
CA ILE A 296 23.51 6.81 -15.48
C ILE A 296 24.73 6.22 -14.73
N ALA A 297 24.61 5.94 -13.44
CA ALA A 297 25.70 5.36 -12.65
C ALA A 297 26.03 3.92 -13.02
N ASP A 298 25.04 3.07 -13.34
CA ASP A 298 25.29 1.70 -13.81
C ASP A 298 25.84 1.67 -15.24
N ALA A 299 25.43 2.62 -16.09
CA ALA A 299 25.96 2.76 -17.44
C ALA A 299 27.42 3.27 -17.46
N THR A 300 27.82 4.07 -16.45
CA THR A 300 29.19 4.59 -16.32
C THR A 300 30.14 3.63 -15.59
N ALA A 301 29.64 2.77 -14.71
CA ALA A 301 30.44 1.76 -14.01
C ALA A 301 30.86 0.58 -14.92
N GLY A 302 30.10 0.33 -16.01
CA GLY A 302 30.39 -0.74 -16.98
C GLY A 302 31.29 -0.36 -18.14
N ASN A 303 31.59 0.94 -18.38
CA ASN A 303 32.36 1.40 -19.54
C ASN A 303 33.31 2.57 -19.20
N ALA A 304 34.32 2.31 -18.40
CA ALA A 304 35.47 3.19 -18.30
C ALA A 304 36.35 3.00 -19.56
N GLY A 305 35.87 3.46 -20.72
CA GLY A 305 36.67 3.33 -21.94
C GLY A 305 36.09 3.85 -23.27
N GLN A 306 34.80 4.20 -23.37
CA GLN A 306 34.28 4.82 -24.61
C GLN A 306 33.14 5.82 -24.32
N PRO A 307 33.16 7.02 -24.93
CA PRO A 307 32.00 7.94 -24.88
C PRO A 307 30.84 7.33 -25.69
N SER A 308 29.74 7.02 -25.00
CA SER A 308 28.58 6.38 -25.63
C SER A 308 27.86 7.33 -26.59
N ALA A 309 27.54 6.86 -27.79
CA ALA A 309 26.76 7.57 -28.80
C ALA A 309 25.37 8.07 -28.32
N ASN A 310 24.92 7.63 -27.15
CA ASN A 310 23.66 8.04 -26.54
C ASN A 310 23.70 9.39 -25.81
N ALA A 311 24.89 9.86 -25.37
CA ALA A 311 25.03 11.18 -24.76
C ALA A 311 24.90 12.29 -25.80
N SER A 312 25.39 12.05 -27.03
CA SER A 312 25.24 12.97 -28.16
C SER A 312 23.79 13.02 -28.71
N ALA A 313 23.04 11.92 -28.64
CA ALA A 313 21.64 11.89 -29.05
C ALA A 313 20.72 12.63 -28.05
N PHE A 314 21.04 12.62 -26.75
CA PHE A 314 20.25 13.30 -25.75
C PHE A 314 20.48 14.83 -25.77
N SER A 315 21.74 15.28 -25.97
CA SER A 315 22.03 16.72 -26.16
C SER A 315 21.44 17.27 -27.46
N ALA A 316 21.36 16.46 -28.53
CA ALA A 316 20.70 16.83 -29.77
C ALA A 316 19.16 16.90 -29.64
N MET A 317 18.54 16.08 -28.80
CA MET A 317 17.10 16.15 -28.48
C MET A 317 16.75 17.38 -27.63
N GLU A 318 17.58 17.75 -26.65
CA GLU A 318 17.39 18.98 -25.85
C GLU A 318 17.54 20.24 -26.72
N GLN A 319 18.54 20.30 -27.60
CA GLN A 319 18.73 21.43 -28.52
C GLN A 319 17.58 21.56 -29.54
N ASN A 320 17.04 20.42 -30.02
CA ASN A 320 15.86 20.46 -30.90
C ASN A 320 14.57 20.88 -30.16
N ALA A 321 14.41 20.52 -28.88
CA ALA A 321 13.27 20.94 -28.06
C ALA A 321 13.31 22.44 -27.75
N GLU A 322 14.50 23.02 -27.48
CA GLU A 322 14.68 24.45 -27.29
C GLU A 322 14.48 25.25 -28.59
N GLN A 323 14.92 24.74 -29.76
CA GLN A 323 14.67 25.35 -31.06
C GLN A 323 13.21 25.32 -31.48
N GLN A 324 12.47 24.23 -31.16
CA GLN A 324 11.02 24.19 -31.41
C GLN A 324 10.23 25.10 -30.47
N SER A 325 10.68 25.27 -29.21
CA SER A 325 10.07 26.23 -28.28
C SER A 325 10.29 27.69 -28.70
N SER A 326 11.45 28.03 -29.23
CA SER A 326 11.75 29.39 -29.73
C SER A 326 11.05 29.71 -31.05
N ALA A 327 10.86 28.71 -31.93
CA ALA A 327 10.13 28.90 -33.19
C ALA A 327 8.63 29.11 -33.00
N THR A 328 8.02 28.47 -31.97
CA THR A 328 6.59 28.67 -31.63
C THR A 328 6.32 30.03 -30.98
N VAL A 329 7.29 30.64 -30.30
CA VAL A 329 7.16 31.97 -29.71
C VAL A 329 7.33 33.06 -30.79
N SER A 330 8.18 32.86 -31.81
CA SER A 330 8.34 33.80 -32.91
C SER A 330 7.16 33.79 -33.92
N GLY A 331 6.54 32.64 -34.16
CA GLY A 331 5.36 32.50 -35.03
C GLY A 331 4.06 33.08 -34.44
N ALA A 332 3.99 33.22 -33.10
CA ALA A 332 2.82 33.82 -32.45
C ALA A 332 2.83 35.34 -32.43
N GLN A 333 3.94 36.00 -32.74
CA GLN A 333 4.04 37.47 -32.84
C GLN A 333 3.78 38.02 -34.24
N GLU A 334 3.84 37.23 -35.31
CA GLU A 334 3.53 37.69 -36.68
C GLU A 334 2.05 37.62 -37.04
N PHE A 335 1.18 36.94 -36.30
CA PHE A 335 -0.24 36.79 -36.60
C PHE A 335 -1.15 37.86 -35.96
N SER A 336 -0.63 38.82 -35.21
CA SER A 336 -1.43 39.82 -34.49
C SER A 336 -1.42 41.24 -35.06
N VAL A 337 -0.82 41.51 -36.23
CA VAL A 337 -0.68 42.89 -36.79
C VAL A 337 -1.40 43.11 -38.11
N GLU A 338 -1.92 42.07 -38.80
CA GLU A 338 -2.56 42.25 -40.14
C GLU A 338 -4.11 42.21 -40.18
N GLU A 339 -4.81 42.11 -39.04
CA GLU A 339 -6.29 41.95 -39.04
C GLU A 339 -7.08 43.16 -38.49
N ILE A 340 -6.47 44.35 -38.33
CA ILE A 340 -7.19 45.54 -37.80
C ILE A 340 -7.40 46.68 -38.87
N ASP A 341 -7.04 46.52 -40.16
CA ASP A 341 -7.13 47.62 -41.10
C ASP A 341 -8.17 47.47 -42.21
N ASN A 342 -9.17 46.60 -42.14
CA ASN A 342 -10.19 46.42 -43.19
C ASN A 342 -11.66 46.37 -42.72
N GLN A 343 -12.05 47.12 -41.69
CA GLN A 343 -13.48 47.36 -41.39
C GLN A 343 -13.79 48.82 -41.04
N ASN A 344 -13.45 49.72 -41.94
CA ASN A 344 -14.14 51.06 -42.04
C ASN A 344 -13.98 51.59 -43.45
N LEU A 345 -14.91 51.24 -44.33
CA LEU A 345 -15.36 52.03 -45.48
C LEU A 345 -16.38 51.23 -46.33
N ALA A 346 -17.67 51.31 -45.98
CA ALA A 346 -18.82 51.45 -46.84
C ALA A 346 -20.09 51.19 -46.01
#